data_3d648ab460ae8d158576f01d58f4a5d5
#
_entry.id   3d648ab460ae8d158576f01d58f4a5d5
#
_cell.length_a   1.000
_cell.length_b   1.000
_cell.length_c   1.000
_cell.angle_alpha   90.00
_cell.angle_beta   90.00
_cell.angle_gamma   90.00
#
_symmetry.space_group_name_H-M   'P 1'
#
loop_
_entity.id
_entity.type
_entity.pdbx_description
1 polymer ?
#
loop_
_entity_poly.entity_id
_entity_poly.type
_entity_poly.pdbx_seq_one_letter_code
_entity_poly.pdbx_strand_id
1 'polypeptide(L)'
;MDGLILRSLLLSTAVLLLYSVLRAVYTIWWGPKSLEKRLTQQGIRGTSYKLFYGDKKDFLRLNKEALSKPISLNHQIASRVLPFTHHMVQTYGKFCVEWVGTRARLIIADPELIRLALTEKDGHIQKQKQNPLVNILSLGLSALEGEKWAKHRTLMTPAFHHGKLKGMGPAFSASCCNMIDRWNELVSPEGSCELDVALELQNLTGDVIARTAFGSSYEAGKKIFEFQKEQATLVMEAFEAFYFPGLRFIPTKKNRRRYYLDNEIKTTIRGIIREKEQAKKNTESSSTDLLGLLLQCKEQKDNEMTIEDVIEECKLFYFAGQETTANLLTWTIIALSMHPNWQEKAREEVLQIWGHKTPDVEGINHLKIVSAIPFMLRTKVLETTLTLEPTSFWKLVVAYGGNLQVPMVVHEVLRLYPPVVFMLRQIHQRTNIGGLSIPEGIDLYLPVLLLHHDPDYWGGDVEEFKPERFAEGVSKASKDQMAFYPFGWGPRVCIGQNFAMMEAKMALAMILQHFWFELSPTYTHAPFTVITLQPQHGAPIILHQI
;
A
#
# COMPACT_ATOMS: atom_id res chain seq x y z
N MET A 1 -18.55 6.28 64.18
CA MET A 1 -18.43 6.80 62.81
C MET A 1 -17.62 5.86 61.90
N ASP A 2 -16.53 5.29 62.36
CA ASP A 2 -15.62 4.46 61.54
C ASP A 2 -16.23 3.15 61.03
N GLY A 3 -17.12 2.49 61.81
CA GLY A 3 -17.79 1.27 61.34
C GLY A 3 -18.83 1.48 60.23
N LEU A 4 -19.44 2.67 60.14
CA LEU A 4 -20.40 3.00 59.11
C LEU A 4 -19.69 3.33 57.81
N ILE A 5 -18.56 4.04 57.89
CA ILE A 5 -17.68 4.38 56.73
C ILE A 5 -17.09 3.09 56.14
N LEU A 6 -16.60 2.17 56.97
CA LEU A 6 -16.06 0.91 56.51
C LEU A 6 -17.11 0.04 55.81
N ARG A 7 -18.33 -0.07 56.36
CA ARG A 7 -19.44 -0.79 55.73
C ARG A 7 -19.85 -0.16 54.37
N SER A 8 -19.90 1.18 54.31
CA SER A 8 -20.20 1.91 53.06
C SER A 8 -19.12 1.67 51.99
N LEU A 9 -17.81 1.67 52.38
CA LEU A 9 -16.68 1.35 51.49
C LEU A 9 -16.75 -0.10 50.99
N LEU A 10 -17.05 -1.06 51.88
CA LEU A 10 -17.20 -2.47 51.50
C LEU A 10 -18.38 -2.68 50.53
N LEU A 11 -19.51 -2.01 50.77
CA LEU A 11 -20.68 -2.10 49.90
C LEU A 11 -20.38 -1.49 48.50
N SER A 12 -19.75 -0.32 48.46
CA SER A 12 -19.37 0.33 47.18
C SER A 12 -18.35 -0.50 46.38
N THR A 13 -17.37 -1.09 47.03
CA THR A 13 -16.41 -2.01 46.37
C THR A 13 -17.08 -3.28 45.86
N ALA A 14 -18.02 -3.86 46.61
CA ALA A 14 -18.81 -5.02 46.17
C ALA A 14 -19.69 -4.68 44.93
N VAL A 15 -20.33 -3.53 44.93
CA VAL A 15 -21.13 -3.05 43.78
C VAL A 15 -20.26 -2.81 42.55
N LEU A 16 -19.09 -2.19 42.72
CA LEU A 16 -18.14 -1.98 41.62
C LEU A 16 -17.59 -3.30 41.05
N LEU A 17 -17.30 -4.26 41.93
CA LEU A 17 -16.88 -5.60 41.51
C LEU A 17 -18.01 -6.32 40.75
N LEU A 18 -19.22 -6.32 41.29
CA LEU A 18 -20.39 -6.92 40.61
C LEU A 18 -20.64 -6.26 39.23
N TYR A 19 -20.61 -4.93 39.16
CA TYR A 19 -20.73 -4.20 37.89
C TYR A 19 -19.61 -4.61 36.91
N SER A 20 -18.37 -4.71 37.38
CA SER A 20 -17.23 -5.11 36.55
C SER A 20 -17.37 -6.54 36.02
N VAL A 21 -17.86 -7.47 36.85
CA VAL A 21 -18.14 -8.86 36.46
C VAL A 21 -19.27 -8.90 35.43
N LEU A 22 -20.39 -8.24 35.69
CA LEU A 22 -21.52 -8.18 34.76
C LEU A 22 -21.12 -7.56 33.41
N ARG A 23 -20.34 -6.48 33.45
CA ARG A 23 -19.78 -5.85 32.25
C ARG A 23 -18.83 -6.79 31.49
N ALA A 24 -18.00 -7.53 32.20
CA ALA A 24 -17.12 -8.53 31.60
C ALA A 24 -17.92 -9.66 30.92
N VAL A 25 -18.90 -10.22 31.61
CA VAL A 25 -19.81 -11.24 31.06
C VAL A 25 -20.55 -10.73 29.82
N TYR A 26 -21.06 -9.50 29.88
CA TYR A 26 -21.72 -8.87 28.74
C TYR A 26 -20.77 -8.72 27.55
N THR A 27 -19.56 -8.15 27.78
CA THR A 27 -18.59 -7.85 26.70
C THR A 27 -17.98 -9.10 26.09
N ILE A 28 -17.76 -10.13 26.93
CA ILE A 28 -17.02 -11.32 26.51
C ILE A 28 -17.95 -12.42 25.99
N TRP A 29 -19.20 -12.48 26.45
CA TRP A 29 -20.10 -13.57 26.11
C TRP A 29 -21.41 -13.12 25.48
N TRP A 30 -22.22 -12.38 26.21
CA TRP A 30 -23.58 -12.08 25.76
C TRP A 30 -23.65 -11.12 24.57
N GLY A 31 -22.87 -10.07 24.58
CA GLY A 31 -22.79 -9.10 23.47
C GLY A 31 -22.43 -9.78 22.15
N PRO A 32 -21.28 -10.48 22.07
CA PRO A 32 -20.89 -11.22 20.86
C PRO A 32 -21.92 -12.26 20.41
N LYS A 33 -22.49 -13.06 21.34
CA LYS A 33 -23.52 -14.04 21.00
C LYS A 33 -24.83 -13.43 20.51
N SER A 34 -25.25 -12.31 21.10
CA SER A 34 -26.41 -11.56 20.62
C SER A 34 -26.17 -10.96 19.23
N LEU A 35 -24.94 -10.48 18.99
CA LEU A 35 -24.54 -9.96 17.69
C LEU A 35 -24.51 -11.07 16.63
N GLU A 36 -23.90 -12.23 16.93
CA GLU A 36 -23.91 -13.41 16.07
C GLU A 36 -25.34 -13.77 15.63
N LYS A 37 -26.27 -13.86 16.59
CA LYS A 37 -27.69 -14.16 16.30
C LYS A 37 -28.31 -13.14 15.35
N ARG A 38 -28.05 -11.83 15.58
CA ARG A 38 -28.60 -10.75 14.72
C ARG A 38 -28.02 -10.78 13.31
N LEU A 39 -26.72 -11.07 13.13
CA LEU A 39 -26.09 -11.19 11.82
C LEU A 39 -26.60 -12.41 11.07
N THR A 40 -26.74 -13.56 11.76
CA THR A 40 -27.28 -14.79 11.17
C THR A 40 -28.75 -14.62 10.75
N GLN A 41 -29.57 -13.89 11.53
CA GLN A 41 -30.95 -13.60 11.17
C GLN A 41 -31.07 -12.72 9.90
N GLN A 42 -30.06 -11.93 9.57
CA GLN A 42 -29.97 -11.19 8.32
C GLN A 42 -29.39 -12.02 7.16
N GLY A 43 -29.11 -13.32 7.36
CA GLY A 43 -28.55 -14.20 6.35
C GLY A 43 -27.03 -14.12 6.19
N ILE A 44 -26.32 -13.38 7.07
CA ILE A 44 -24.87 -13.28 7.03
C ILE A 44 -24.28 -14.58 7.61
N ARG A 45 -23.55 -15.32 6.77
CA ARG A 45 -22.90 -16.57 7.12
C ARG A 45 -21.49 -16.31 7.65
N GLY A 46 -20.95 -17.26 8.41
CA GLY A 46 -19.57 -17.20 8.90
C GLY A 46 -19.30 -18.14 10.05
N THR A 47 -18.21 -17.91 10.75
CA THR A 47 -17.83 -18.71 11.92
C THR A 47 -18.68 -18.39 13.14
N SER A 48 -18.91 -19.40 14.01
CA SER A 48 -19.55 -19.17 15.31
C SER A 48 -18.55 -18.52 16.28
N TYR A 49 -19.06 -17.60 17.09
CA TYR A 49 -18.25 -16.95 18.12
C TYR A 49 -17.67 -17.97 19.13
N LYS A 50 -16.35 -17.96 19.28
CA LYS A 50 -15.58 -18.75 20.26
C LYS A 50 -15.08 -17.81 21.36
N LEU A 51 -15.34 -18.20 22.62
CA LEU A 51 -15.06 -17.38 23.80
C LEU A 51 -13.61 -16.87 23.82
N PHE A 52 -13.41 -15.58 24.04
CA PHE A 52 -12.16 -14.83 24.08
C PHE A 52 -11.34 -14.79 22.80
N TYR A 53 -11.20 -15.91 22.11
CA TYR A 53 -10.23 -16.05 21.00
C TYR A 53 -10.82 -15.75 19.63
N GLY A 54 -12.17 -15.86 19.49
CA GLY A 54 -12.76 -15.81 18.15
C GLY A 54 -12.10 -16.87 17.26
N ASP A 55 -11.69 -16.46 16.06
CA ASP A 55 -11.07 -17.34 15.07
C ASP A 55 -9.54 -17.32 15.11
N LYS A 56 -8.93 -16.65 16.11
CA LYS A 56 -7.48 -16.46 16.18
C LYS A 56 -6.67 -17.74 16.07
N LYS A 57 -7.15 -18.86 16.64
CA LYS A 57 -6.44 -20.14 16.58
C LYS A 57 -6.35 -20.65 15.13
N ASP A 58 -7.47 -20.57 14.41
CA ASP A 58 -7.54 -21.01 13.02
C ASP A 58 -6.75 -20.06 12.10
N PHE A 59 -6.84 -18.74 12.34
CA PHE A 59 -6.03 -17.73 11.67
C PHE A 59 -4.52 -18.00 11.81
N LEU A 60 -4.02 -18.20 13.04
CA LEU A 60 -2.61 -18.47 13.30
C LEU A 60 -2.16 -19.81 12.71
N ARG A 61 -3.00 -20.85 12.79
CA ARG A 61 -2.69 -22.17 12.22
C ARG A 61 -2.54 -22.09 10.71
N LEU A 62 -3.51 -21.52 9.99
CA LEU A 62 -3.48 -21.42 8.54
C LEU A 62 -2.34 -20.52 8.05
N ASN A 63 -2.08 -19.39 8.73
CA ASN A 63 -0.94 -18.53 8.39
C ASN A 63 0.39 -19.24 8.59
N LYS A 64 0.58 -19.94 9.72
CA LYS A 64 1.80 -20.71 9.97
C LYS A 64 1.99 -21.82 8.93
N GLU A 65 0.93 -22.53 8.56
CA GLU A 65 0.96 -23.56 7.53
C GLU A 65 1.34 -22.97 6.17
N ALA A 66 0.68 -21.89 5.74
CA ALA A 66 0.95 -21.22 4.48
C ALA A 66 2.38 -20.67 4.40
N LEU A 67 2.91 -20.09 5.49
CA LEU A 67 4.25 -19.50 5.50
C LEU A 67 5.38 -20.53 5.68
N SER A 68 5.06 -21.78 6.05
CA SER A 68 6.07 -22.81 6.32
C SER A 68 6.75 -23.37 5.07
N LYS A 69 6.15 -23.20 3.89
CA LYS A 69 6.63 -23.73 2.61
C LYS A 69 6.52 -22.67 1.52
N PRO A 70 7.46 -22.60 0.58
CA PRO A 70 7.29 -21.82 -0.64
C PRO A 70 6.14 -22.40 -1.48
N ILE A 71 5.69 -21.63 -2.45
CA ILE A 71 4.72 -22.10 -3.45
C ILE A 71 5.41 -22.33 -4.80
N SER A 72 4.71 -22.99 -5.70
CA SER A 72 5.14 -23.14 -7.09
C SER A 72 5.30 -21.76 -7.73
N LEU A 73 6.20 -21.66 -8.70
CA LEU A 73 6.45 -20.41 -9.44
C LEU A 73 5.26 -20.12 -10.38
N ASN A 74 4.22 -19.51 -9.81
CA ASN A 74 3.01 -19.07 -10.49
C ASN A 74 2.39 -17.87 -9.78
N HIS A 75 1.29 -17.35 -10.29
CA HIS A 75 0.63 -16.16 -9.74
C HIS A 75 -0.50 -16.46 -8.75
N GLN A 76 -0.76 -17.73 -8.41
CA GLN A 76 -1.81 -18.15 -7.47
C GLN A 76 -1.42 -17.89 -6.01
N ILE A 77 -1.26 -16.63 -5.65
CA ILE A 77 -0.71 -16.22 -4.35
C ILE A 77 -1.76 -16.04 -3.25
N ALA A 78 -3.03 -15.93 -3.60
CA ALA A 78 -4.10 -15.54 -2.68
C ALA A 78 -4.22 -16.47 -1.45
N SER A 79 -4.14 -17.79 -1.65
CA SER A 79 -4.20 -18.79 -0.58
C SER A 79 -2.99 -18.78 0.34
N ARG A 80 -1.83 -18.28 -0.12
CA ARG A 80 -0.64 -18.13 0.70
C ARG A 80 -0.62 -16.81 1.47
N VAL A 81 -1.01 -15.72 0.81
CA VAL A 81 -0.91 -14.36 1.36
C VAL A 81 -2.05 -14.06 2.34
N LEU A 82 -3.25 -14.55 2.05
CA LEU A 82 -4.46 -14.38 2.88
C LEU A 82 -5.15 -15.73 3.15
N PRO A 83 -4.47 -16.74 3.73
CA PRO A 83 -4.96 -18.10 3.80
C PRO A 83 -6.28 -18.24 4.56
N PHE A 84 -6.42 -17.57 5.70
CA PHE A 84 -7.64 -17.59 6.49
C PHE A 84 -8.80 -16.88 5.76
N THR A 85 -8.58 -15.68 5.24
CA THR A 85 -9.62 -14.91 4.53
C THR A 85 -10.05 -15.61 3.25
N HIS A 86 -9.11 -16.20 2.51
CA HIS A 86 -9.38 -17.00 1.33
C HIS A 86 -10.28 -18.22 1.68
N HIS A 87 -9.94 -18.95 2.75
CA HIS A 87 -10.76 -20.05 3.26
C HIS A 87 -12.17 -19.59 3.66
N MET A 88 -12.30 -18.44 4.33
CA MET A 88 -13.58 -17.88 4.73
C MET A 88 -14.47 -17.55 3.53
N VAL A 89 -13.91 -16.88 2.51
CA VAL A 89 -14.65 -16.51 1.30
C VAL A 89 -15.08 -17.75 0.51
N GLN A 90 -14.22 -18.76 0.40
CA GLN A 90 -14.58 -20.02 -0.25
C GLN A 90 -15.67 -20.80 0.48
N THR A 91 -15.66 -20.78 1.81
CA THR A 91 -16.60 -21.57 2.62
C THR A 91 -17.95 -20.88 2.80
N TYR A 92 -17.96 -19.57 3.03
CA TYR A 92 -19.15 -18.82 3.42
C TYR A 92 -19.62 -17.80 2.38
N GLY A 93 -18.83 -17.56 1.33
CA GLY A 93 -19.14 -16.61 0.27
C GLY A 93 -18.45 -15.24 0.44
N LYS A 94 -18.65 -14.36 -0.55
CA LYS A 94 -17.98 -13.05 -0.66
C LYS A 94 -18.38 -12.03 0.41
N PHE A 95 -19.43 -12.31 1.19
CA PHE A 95 -19.88 -11.50 2.31
C PHE A 95 -20.11 -12.41 3.51
N CYS A 96 -19.16 -12.43 4.44
CA CYS A 96 -19.18 -13.33 5.58
C CYS A 96 -18.62 -12.69 6.85
N VAL A 97 -18.88 -13.31 8.01
CA VAL A 97 -18.43 -12.83 9.31
C VAL A 97 -17.37 -13.76 9.91
N GLU A 98 -16.34 -13.16 10.49
CA GLU A 98 -15.34 -13.80 11.34
C GLU A 98 -15.24 -13.08 12.69
N TRP A 99 -14.53 -13.67 13.65
CA TRP A 99 -14.39 -13.12 14.99
C TRP A 99 -12.93 -12.86 15.36
N VAL A 100 -12.60 -11.58 15.55
CA VAL A 100 -11.28 -11.14 16.04
C VAL A 100 -11.38 -10.87 17.54
N GLY A 101 -11.05 -11.88 18.35
CA GLY A 101 -11.36 -11.84 19.78
C GLY A 101 -12.87 -11.78 20.01
N THR A 102 -13.34 -10.73 20.68
CA THR A 102 -14.76 -10.50 20.96
C THR A 102 -15.47 -9.64 19.90
N ARG A 103 -14.76 -9.16 18.87
CA ARG A 103 -15.31 -8.27 17.84
C ARG A 103 -15.66 -9.05 16.57
N ALA A 104 -16.84 -8.79 16.04
CA ALA A 104 -17.21 -9.27 14.72
C ALA A 104 -16.48 -8.45 13.65
N ARG A 105 -16.00 -9.12 12.61
CA ARG A 105 -15.41 -8.51 11.42
C ARG A 105 -16.09 -9.08 10.17
N LEU A 106 -16.64 -8.21 9.35
CA LEU A 106 -17.25 -8.58 8.08
C LEU A 106 -16.19 -8.57 6.99
N ILE A 107 -15.99 -9.69 6.33
CA ILE A 107 -15.21 -9.82 5.11
C ILE A 107 -16.13 -9.47 3.96
N ILE A 108 -15.75 -8.48 3.15
CA ILE A 108 -16.50 -8.01 1.99
C ILE A 108 -15.60 -8.13 0.76
N ALA A 109 -15.84 -9.14 -0.06
CA ALA A 109 -15.15 -9.39 -1.33
C ALA A 109 -16.06 -9.14 -2.56
N ASP A 110 -17.11 -8.32 -2.37
CA ASP A 110 -18.02 -7.88 -3.41
C ASP A 110 -17.72 -6.42 -3.78
N PRO A 111 -17.48 -6.08 -5.07
CA PRO A 111 -17.05 -4.75 -5.49
C PRO A 111 -18.08 -3.67 -5.21
N GLU A 112 -19.38 -3.95 -5.36
CA GLU A 112 -20.44 -2.98 -5.11
C GLU A 112 -20.50 -2.61 -3.61
N LEU A 113 -20.41 -3.61 -2.72
CA LEU A 113 -20.43 -3.40 -1.29
C LEU A 113 -19.13 -2.69 -0.81
N ILE A 114 -17.98 -3.01 -1.42
CA ILE A 114 -16.72 -2.31 -1.16
C ILE A 114 -16.85 -0.85 -1.59
N ARG A 115 -17.43 -0.58 -2.76
CA ARG A 115 -17.65 0.77 -3.26
C ARG A 115 -18.51 1.57 -2.28
N LEU A 116 -19.62 1.02 -1.80
CA LEU A 116 -20.47 1.64 -0.79
C LEU A 116 -19.69 1.97 0.49
N ALA A 117 -18.90 1.01 1.00
CA ALA A 117 -18.12 1.19 2.21
C ALA A 117 -17.00 2.26 2.06
N LEU A 118 -16.40 2.40 0.87
CA LEU A 118 -15.29 3.34 0.62
C LEU A 118 -15.75 4.74 0.19
N THR A 119 -16.99 4.90 -0.29
CA THR A 119 -17.54 6.19 -0.73
C THR A 119 -18.52 6.82 0.26
N GLU A 120 -18.77 6.16 1.40
CA GLU A 120 -19.60 6.68 2.48
C GLU A 120 -19.06 8.06 2.95
N LYS A 121 -19.96 9.05 3.07
CA LYS A 121 -19.60 10.46 3.34
C LYS A 121 -20.07 10.97 4.70
N ASP A 122 -21.04 10.29 5.32
CA ASP A 122 -21.69 10.75 6.54
C ASP A 122 -20.85 10.44 7.81
N GLY A 123 -19.69 9.79 7.63
CA GLY A 123 -18.78 9.44 8.71
C GLY A 123 -19.24 8.24 9.53
N HIS A 124 -20.22 7.48 9.05
CA HIS A 124 -20.66 6.25 9.69
C HIS A 124 -19.64 5.12 9.56
N ILE A 125 -18.87 5.12 8.47
CA ILE A 125 -17.79 4.16 8.20
C ILE A 125 -16.46 4.92 8.21
N GLN A 126 -15.61 4.62 9.18
CA GLN A 126 -14.31 5.27 9.37
C GLN A 126 -13.18 4.25 9.35
N LYS A 127 -11.96 4.71 9.47
CA LYS A 127 -10.82 3.83 9.70
C LYS A 127 -10.96 3.10 11.04
N GLN A 128 -10.56 1.84 11.05
CA GLN A 128 -10.53 1.06 12.29
C GLN A 128 -9.58 1.71 13.30
N LYS A 129 -10.06 1.96 14.52
CA LYS A 129 -9.20 2.41 15.62
C LYS A 129 -8.22 1.30 15.99
N GLN A 130 -6.96 1.50 15.67
CA GLN A 130 -5.88 0.60 16.01
C GLN A 130 -5.47 0.75 17.49
N ASN A 131 -4.84 -0.29 18.04
CA ASN A 131 -4.25 -0.16 19.35
C ASN A 131 -3.05 0.82 19.31
N PRO A 132 -2.73 1.51 20.44
CA PRO A 132 -1.67 2.51 20.45
C PRO A 132 -0.28 2.01 20.06
N LEU A 133 0.01 0.71 20.20
CA LEU A 133 1.29 0.12 19.80
C LEU A 133 1.39 -0.08 18.28
N VAL A 134 0.27 -0.17 17.59
CA VAL A 134 0.22 -0.18 16.12
C VAL A 134 0.39 1.23 15.57
N ASN A 135 -0.25 2.22 16.21
CA ASN A 135 -0.18 3.62 15.81
C ASN A 135 1.24 4.24 15.91
N ILE A 136 2.17 3.59 16.62
CA ILE A 136 3.57 4.06 16.72
C ILE A 136 4.23 4.15 15.34
N LEU A 137 3.83 3.33 14.36
CA LEU A 137 4.43 3.39 13.01
C LEU A 137 4.16 4.74 12.33
N SER A 138 2.92 5.21 12.38
CA SER A 138 2.52 6.50 11.81
C SER A 138 1.15 6.92 12.33
N LEU A 139 1.03 8.19 12.71
CA LEU A 139 -0.21 8.87 13.09
C LEU A 139 -0.64 9.94 12.06
N GLY A 140 0.06 10.04 10.90
CA GLY A 140 -0.26 11.01 9.85
C GLY A 140 -1.56 10.70 9.11
N LEU A 141 -1.70 11.26 7.92
CA LEU A 141 -2.91 11.23 7.07
C LEU A 141 -3.58 9.84 6.96
N SER A 142 -2.79 8.76 7.03
CA SER A 142 -3.30 7.39 6.96
C SER A 142 -4.13 6.98 8.19
N ALA A 143 -3.95 7.62 9.35
CA ALA A 143 -4.63 7.30 10.61
C ALA A 143 -5.66 8.34 11.02
N LEU A 144 -5.62 9.55 10.47
CA LEU A 144 -6.51 10.65 10.80
C LEU A 144 -7.93 10.44 10.28
N GLU A 145 -8.91 11.05 10.98
CA GLU A 145 -10.33 11.03 10.63
C GLU A 145 -10.97 12.42 10.74
N GLY A 146 -12.17 12.57 10.15
CA GLY A 146 -13.00 13.77 10.24
C GLY A 146 -12.33 15.03 9.67
N GLU A 147 -12.56 16.17 10.31
CA GLU A 147 -12.07 17.48 9.88
C GLU A 147 -10.53 17.55 9.85
N LYS A 148 -9.86 16.93 10.83
CA LYS A 148 -8.40 16.91 10.86
C LYS A 148 -7.83 16.19 9.64
N TRP A 149 -8.42 15.05 9.24
CA TRP A 149 -8.04 14.37 8.01
C TRP A 149 -8.28 15.24 6.77
N ALA A 150 -9.47 15.85 6.66
CA ALA A 150 -9.83 16.68 5.51
C ALA A 150 -8.86 17.85 5.34
N LYS A 151 -8.52 18.52 6.45
CA LYS A 151 -7.55 19.62 6.49
C LYS A 151 -6.17 19.17 6.02
N HIS A 152 -5.61 18.11 6.64
CA HIS A 152 -4.29 17.58 6.26
C HIS A 152 -4.29 17.13 4.78
N ARG A 153 -5.34 16.45 4.33
CA ARG A 153 -5.48 16.02 2.93
C ARG A 153 -5.43 17.21 1.96
N THR A 154 -6.18 18.28 2.24
CA THR A 154 -6.24 19.50 1.43
C THR A 154 -4.88 20.17 1.37
N LEU A 155 -4.18 20.31 2.50
CA LEU A 155 -2.88 20.96 2.58
C LEU A 155 -1.77 20.21 1.81
N MET A 156 -1.82 18.87 1.79
CA MET A 156 -0.79 18.05 1.15
C MET A 156 -1.06 17.73 -0.32
N THR A 157 -2.33 17.76 -0.75
CA THR A 157 -2.70 17.44 -2.15
C THR A 157 -1.91 18.24 -3.19
N PRO A 158 -1.62 19.55 -3.02
CA PRO A 158 -0.84 20.32 -4.00
C PRO A 158 0.57 19.80 -4.26
N ALA A 159 1.22 19.12 -3.29
CA ALA A 159 2.54 18.52 -3.49
C ALA A 159 2.54 17.40 -4.53
N PHE A 160 1.39 16.76 -4.74
CA PHE A 160 1.20 15.63 -5.65
C PHE A 160 0.48 16.00 -6.95
N HIS A 161 0.28 17.31 -7.22
CA HIS A 161 -0.25 17.76 -8.50
C HIS A 161 0.75 17.55 -9.64
N HIS A 162 0.23 17.30 -10.84
CA HIS A 162 1.01 16.95 -12.02
C HIS A 162 2.18 17.93 -12.31
N GLY A 163 1.95 19.23 -12.16
CA GLY A 163 3.02 20.23 -12.36
C GLY A 163 4.18 20.10 -11.36
N LYS A 164 3.89 19.74 -10.10
CA LYS A 164 4.93 19.49 -9.09
C LYS A 164 5.66 18.19 -9.36
N LEU A 165 4.92 17.14 -9.73
CA LEU A 165 5.51 15.86 -10.09
C LEU A 165 6.45 15.97 -11.30
N LYS A 166 6.11 16.81 -12.30
CA LYS A 166 7.01 17.09 -13.44
C LYS A 166 8.35 17.67 -12.94
N GLY A 167 8.32 18.55 -11.96
CA GLY A 167 9.53 19.13 -11.35
C GLY A 167 10.37 18.13 -10.55
N MET A 168 9.82 16.99 -10.14
CA MET A 168 10.54 15.92 -9.42
C MET A 168 11.29 14.96 -10.37
N GLY A 169 11.00 15.00 -11.68
CA GLY A 169 11.61 14.13 -12.69
C GLY A 169 13.13 14.05 -12.64
N PRO A 170 13.87 15.18 -12.55
CA PRO A 170 15.32 15.15 -12.43
C PRO A 170 15.83 14.37 -11.21
N ALA A 171 15.12 14.43 -10.07
CA ALA A 171 15.47 13.67 -8.88
C ALA A 171 15.24 12.16 -9.07
N PHE A 172 14.14 11.77 -9.70
CA PHE A 172 13.90 10.36 -10.07
C PHE A 172 15.01 9.83 -10.98
N SER A 173 15.31 10.58 -12.03
CA SER A 173 16.35 10.22 -12.98
C SER A 173 17.70 10.07 -12.31
N ALA A 174 18.11 11.02 -11.47
CA ALA A 174 19.38 10.97 -10.75
C ALA A 174 19.49 9.75 -9.82
N SER A 175 18.42 9.43 -9.07
CA SER A 175 18.39 8.25 -8.20
C SER A 175 18.50 6.95 -9.00
N CYS A 176 17.80 6.86 -10.13
CA CYS A 176 17.88 5.71 -11.03
C CYS A 176 19.27 5.59 -11.67
N CYS A 177 19.89 6.68 -12.16
CA CYS A 177 21.25 6.67 -12.68
C CYS A 177 22.23 6.13 -11.65
N ASN A 178 22.17 6.65 -10.41
CA ASN A 178 23.04 6.17 -9.33
C ASN A 178 22.88 4.66 -9.05
N MET A 179 21.68 4.12 -9.19
CA MET A 179 21.45 2.67 -9.05
C MET A 179 22.03 1.92 -10.25
N ILE A 180 21.79 2.36 -11.47
CA ILE A 180 22.32 1.74 -12.70
C ILE A 180 23.85 1.73 -12.69
N ASP A 181 24.48 2.85 -12.30
CA ASP A 181 25.95 2.95 -12.21
C ASP A 181 26.51 1.92 -11.23
N ARG A 182 25.92 1.80 -10.03
CA ARG A 182 26.33 0.74 -9.08
C ARG A 182 26.13 -0.67 -9.63
N TRP A 183 25.02 -0.92 -10.36
CA TRP A 183 24.80 -2.24 -10.96
C TRP A 183 25.82 -2.54 -12.07
N ASN A 184 26.19 -1.55 -12.88
CA ASN A 184 27.25 -1.69 -13.87
C ASN A 184 28.62 -2.04 -13.23
N GLU A 185 28.92 -1.48 -12.03
CA GLU A 185 30.15 -1.82 -11.28
C GLU A 185 30.12 -3.25 -10.72
N LEU A 186 28.93 -3.84 -10.50
CA LEU A 186 28.77 -5.21 -10.02
C LEU A 186 28.83 -6.25 -11.14
N VAL A 187 28.62 -5.85 -12.39
CA VAL A 187 28.64 -6.76 -13.54
C VAL A 187 30.04 -7.28 -13.74
N SER A 188 30.18 -8.61 -13.83
CA SER A 188 31.45 -9.28 -14.09
C SER A 188 31.95 -9.01 -15.53
N PRO A 189 33.23 -9.33 -15.84
CA PRO A 189 33.73 -9.25 -17.22
C PRO A 189 32.95 -10.12 -18.22
N GLU A 190 32.22 -11.12 -17.74
CA GLU A 190 31.33 -11.98 -18.53
C GLU A 190 29.98 -11.31 -18.84
N GLY A 191 29.75 -10.09 -18.37
CA GLY A 191 28.55 -9.29 -18.65
C GLY A 191 27.33 -9.60 -17.78
N SER A 192 27.49 -10.31 -16.64
CA SER A 192 26.37 -10.64 -15.74
C SER A 192 26.74 -10.53 -14.26
N CYS A 193 25.70 -10.36 -13.40
CA CYS A 193 25.84 -10.46 -11.95
C CYS A 193 24.57 -10.97 -11.31
N GLU A 194 24.70 -11.65 -10.17
CA GLU A 194 23.56 -12.01 -9.30
C GLU A 194 23.42 -10.98 -8.19
N LEU A 195 22.19 -10.48 -7.96
CA LEU A 195 21.91 -9.56 -6.86
C LEU A 195 20.48 -9.72 -6.33
N ASP A 196 20.23 -9.32 -5.07
CA ASP A 196 18.88 -9.21 -4.50
C ASP A 196 18.26 -7.87 -4.88
N VAL A 197 17.44 -7.90 -5.94
CA VAL A 197 16.79 -6.68 -6.45
C VAL A 197 15.83 -6.04 -5.46
N ALA A 198 15.27 -6.79 -4.52
CA ALA A 198 14.35 -6.22 -3.53
C ALA A 198 15.05 -5.19 -2.63
N LEU A 199 16.27 -5.47 -2.21
CA LEU A 199 17.09 -4.53 -1.42
C LEU A 199 17.48 -3.29 -2.22
N GLU A 200 17.90 -3.48 -3.47
CA GLU A 200 18.31 -2.38 -4.35
C GLU A 200 17.14 -1.43 -4.65
N LEU A 201 15.95 -1.97 -4.88
CA LEU A 201 14.75 -1.18 -5.13
C LEU A 201 14.22 -0.48 -3.86
N GLN A 202 14.42 -1.05 -2.66
CA GLN A 202 14.18 -0.34 -1.41
C GLN A 202 15.11 0.88 -1.27
N ASN A 203 16.39 0.73 -1.63
CA ASN A 203 17.35 1.83 -1.61
C ASN A 203 16.99 2.92 -2.63
N LEU A 204 16.62 2.52 -3.87
CA LEU A 204 16.18 3.45 -4.91
C LEU A 204 14.99 4.27 -4.46
N THR A 205 13.90 3.63 -4.05
CA THR A 205 12.66 4.34 -3.68
C THR A 205 12.84 5.16 -2.41
N GLY A 206 13.73 4.74 -1.50
CA GLY A 206 14.16 5.52 -0.35
C GLY A 206 14.90 6.81 -0.75
N ASP A 207 15.80 6.75 -1.72
CA ASP A 207 16.50 7.94 -2.24
C ASP A 207 15.53 8.88 -2.96
N VAL A 208 14.63 8.33 -3.78
CA VAL A 208 13.63 9.11 -4.50
C VAL A 208 12.73 9.88 -3.54
N ILE A 209 12.13 9.24 -2.54
CA ILE A 209 11.24 9.94 -1.60
C ILE A 209 12.00 10.93 -0.71
N ALA A 210 13.24 10.62 -0.29
CA ALA A 210 14.07 11.54 0.48
C ALA A 210 14.34 12.83 -0.31
N ARG A 211 14.75 12.74 -1.57
CA ARG A 211 15.04 13.90 -2.44
C ARG A 211 13.79 14.70 -2.78
N THR A 212 12.71 14.01 -3.18
CA THR A 212 11.53 14.69 -3.76
C THR A 212 10.59 15.27 -2.73
N ALA A 213 10.36 14.57 -1.62
CA ALA A 213 9.42 15.00 -0.58
C ALA A 213 10.09 15.85 0.50
N PHE A 214 11.38 15.64 0.78
CA PHE A 214 12.07 16.26 1.91
C PHE A 214 13.26 17.12 1.50
N GLY A 215 13.71 17.04 0.25
CA GLY A 215 14.89 17.74 -0.24
C GLY A 215 16.17 17.31 0.49
N SER A 216 16.19 16.07 1.02
CA SER A 216 17.32 15.49 1.74
C SER A 216 17.99 14.39 0.93
N SER A 217 19.22 13.99 1.29
CA SER A 217 19.88 12.85 0.68
C SER A 217 19.37 11.52 1.29
N TYR A 218 19.56 10.40 0.56
CA TYR A 218 19.29 9.07 1.09
C TYR A 218 20.03 8.80 2.41
N GLU A 219 21.30 9.21 2.51
CA GLU A 219 22.10 8.98 3.72
C GLU A 219 21.49 9.67 4.95
N ALA A 220 20.92 10.88 4.80
CA ALA A 220 20.20 11.56 5.89
C ALA A 220 18.94 10.80 6.33
N GLY A 221 18.23 10.15 5.38
CA GLY A 221 17.03 9.35 5.61
C GLY A 221 17.27 7.88 5.96
N LYS A 222 18.44 7.32 5.66
CA LYS A 222 18.76 5.89 5.77
C LYS A 222 18.41 5.29 7.13
N LYS A 223 18.81 5.97 8.20
CA LYS A 223 18.50 5.56 9.57
C LYS A 223 16.99 5.49 9.83
N ILE A 224 16.19 6.38 9.20
CA ILE A 224 14.74 6.35 9.31
C ILE A 224 14.20 5.06 8.70
N PHE A 225 14.62 4.70 7.48
CA PHE A 225 14.18 3.50 6.78
C PHE A 225 14.52 2.22 7.54
N GLU A 226 15.77 2.09 8.02
CA GLU A 226 16.23 0.96 8.82
C GLU A 226 15.37 0.77 10.08
N PHE A 227 15.11 1.85 10.81
CA PHE A 227 14.30 1.82 12.01
C PHE A 227 12.81 1.57 11.72
N GLN A 228 12.28 2.12 10.64
CA GLN A 228 10.90 1.84 10.24
C GLN A 228 10.69 0.38 9.81
N LYS A 229 11.66 -0.25 9.17
CA LYS A 229 11.61 -1.68 8.82
C LYS A 229 11.51 -2.56 10.07
N GLU A 230 12.33 -2.30 11.09
CA GLU A 230 12.24 -3.01 12.37
C GLU A 230 10.93 -2.70 13.10
N GLN A 231 10.52 -1.43 13.09
CA GLN A 231 9.29 -0.99 13.72
C GLN A 231 8.05 -1.63 13.07
N ALA A 232 8.02 -1.80 11.74
CA ALA A 232 6.96 -2.48 11.02
C ALA A 232 6.76 -3.92 11.49
N THR A 233 7.84 -4.68 11.67
CA THR A 233 7.78 -6.04 12.22
C THR A 233 7.18 -6.06 13.63
N LEU A 234 7.63 -5.18 14.52
CA LEU A 234 7.10 -5.06 15.88
C LEU A 234 5.63 -4.62 15.89
N VAL A 235 5.21 -3.78 14.94
CA VAL A 235 3.82 -3.33 14.78
C VAL A 235 2.93 -4.48 14.32
N MET A 236 3.37 -5.32 13.38
CA MET A 236 2.61 -6.50 12.97
C MET A 236 2.40 -7.49 14.13
N GLU A 237 3.42 -7.73 14.94
CA GLU A 237 3.26 -8.52 16.17
C GLU A 237 2.23 -7.91 17.14
N ALA A 238 2.18 -6.57 17.25
CA ALA A 238 1.21 -5.88 18.08
C ALA A 238 -0.21 -5.91 17.48
N PHE A 239 -0.32 -5.90 16.16
CA PHE A 239 -1.59 -6.03 15.45
C PHE A 239 -2.22 -7.41 15.64
N GLU A 240 -1.41 -8.45 15.61
CA GLU A 240 -1.84 -9.83 15.84
C GLU A 240 -2.07 -10.16 17.32
N ALA A 241 -1.47 -9.41 18.25
CA ALA A 241 -1.59 -9.64 19.67
C ALA A 241 -2.94 -9.20 20.24
N PHE A 242 -3.36 -9.81 21.36
CA PHE A 242 -4.44 -9.23 22.16
C PHE A 242 -3.93 -7.98 22.87
N TYR A 243 -4.64 -6.89 22.67
CA TYR A 243 -4.36 -5.64 23.36
C TYR A 243 -5.35 -5.41 24.51
N PHE A 244 -4.83 -5.24 25.73
CA PHE A 244 -5.60 -4.76 26.86
C PHE A 244 -5.18 -3.32 27.19
N PRO A 245 -6.15 -2.43 27.51
CA PRO A 245 -5.83 -1.08 27.96
C PRO A 245 -4.77 -1.12 29.08
N GLY A 246 -3.70 -0.32 28.93
CA GLY A 246 -2.59 -0.31 29.88
C GLY A 246 -1.36 -1.13 29.47
N LEU A 247 -1.48 -2.14 28.61
CA LEU A 247 -0.31 -2.94 28.14
C LEU A 247 0.82 -2.09 27.53
N ARG A 248 0.48 -0.96 26.91
CA ARG A 248 1.47 -0.03 26.33
C ARG A 248 2.43 0.56 27.36
N PHE A 249 2.02 0.64 28.62
CA PHE A 249 2.82 1.22 29.71
C PHE A 249 3.72 0.19 30.39
N ILE A 250 3.49 -1.11 30.16
CA ILE A 250 4.35 -2.16 30.70
C ILE A 250 5.68 -2.13 29.95
N PRO A 251 6.83 -1.95 30.66
CA PRO A 251 8.14 -1.80 30.04
C PRO A 251 8.74 -3.14 29.62
N THR A 252 8.03 -3.90 28.77
CA THR A 252 8.57 -5.13 28.16
C THR A 252 9.75 -4.79 27.24
N LYS A 253 10.62 -5.77 26.95
CA LYS A 253 11.71 -5.57 25.98
C LYS A 253 11.19 -5.02 24.63
N LYS A 254 10.07 -5.58 24.13
CA LYS A 254 9.45 -5.15 22.87
C LYS A 254 8.89 -3.72 22.95
N ASN A 255 8.19 -3.36 24.03
CA ASN A 255 7.66 -2.01 24.19
C ASN A 255 8.79 -0.97 24.31
N ARG A 256 9.83 -1.26 25.12
CA ARG A 256 11.02 -0.37 25.18
C ARG A 256 11.65 -0.17 23.81
N ARG A 257 11.78 -1.24 23.02
CA ARG A 257 12.35 -1.17 21.68
C ARG A 257 11.47 -0.33 20.74
N ARG A 258 10.13 -0.52 20.76
CA ARG A 258 9.18 0.30 19.97
C ARG A 258 9.32 1.80 20.26
N TYR A 259 9.34 2.18 21.54
CA TYR A 259 9.48 3.58 21.93
C TYR A 259 10.86 4.15 21.61
N TYR A 260 11.91 3.34 21.75
CA TYR A 260 13.25 3.73 21.34
C TYR A 260 13.31 4.06 19.85
N LEU A 261 12.81 3.16 19.00
CA LEU A 261 12.77 3.36 17.54
C LEU A 261 11.96 4.61 17.16
N ASP A 262 10.78 4.80 17.76
CA ASP A 262 9.95 5.98 17.51
C ASP A 262 10.67 7.28 17.86
N ASN A 263 11.36 7.30 19.01
CA ASN A 263 12.12 8.47 19.46
C ASN A 263 13.30 8.77 18.53
N GLU A 264 14.05 7.76 18.10
CA GLU A 264 15.17 7.92 17.17
C GLU A 264 14.70 8.44 15.79
N ILE A 265 13.61 7.86 15.26
CA ILE A 265 13.00 8.32 14.00
C ILE A 265 12.58 9.80 14.13
N LYS A 266 11.85 10.16 15.19
CA LYS A 266 11.42 11.54 15.45
C LYS A 266 12.59 12.50 15.62
N THR A 267 13.65 12.08 16.27
CA THR A 267 14.87 12.87 16.47
C THR A 267 15.56 13.15 15.14
N THR A 268 15.69 12.13 14.28
CA THR A 268 16.27 12.27 12.95
C THR A 268 15.43 13.21 12.08
N ILE A 269 14.10 13.05 12.06
CA ILE A 269 13.19 13.95 11.31
C ILE A 269 13.27 15.39 11.82
N ARG A 270 13.35 15.61 13.16
CA ARG A 270 13.56 16.96 13.71
C ARG A 270 14.89 17.58 13.25
N GLY A 271 15.94 16.78 13.06
CA GLY A 271 17.19 17.21 12.45
C GLY A 271 16.97 17.76 11.03
N ILE A 272 16.35 16.95 10.17
CA ILE A 272 16.02 17.33 8.78
C ILE A 272 15.16 18.61 8.73
N ILE A 273 14.17 18.72 9.60
CA ILE A 273 13.32 19.92 9.69
C ILE A 273 14.15 21.15 10.05
N ARG A 274 15.04 21.07 11.05
CA ARG A 274 15.91 22.18 11.46
C ARG A 274 16.84 22.63 10.34
N GLU A 275 17.48 21.70 9.66
CA GLU A 275 18.33 21.98 8.49
C GLU A 275 17.53 22.73 7.41
N LYS A 276 16.29 22.29 7.13
CA LYS A 276 15.40 22.93 6.16
C LYS A 276 14.99 24.34 6.59
N GLU A 277 14.64 24.55 7.86
CA GLU A 277 14.29 25.86 8.40
C GLU A 277 15.51 26.84 8.37
N GLN A 278 16.73 26.33 8.61
CA GLN A 278 17.95 27.12 8.50
C GLN A 278 18.26 27.47 7.04
N ALA A 279 18.15 26.53 6.12
CA ALA A 279 18.36 26.80 4.69
C ALA A 279 17.36 27.83 4.16
N LYS A 280 16.09 27.81 4.60
CA LYS A 280 15.07 28.81 4.25
C LYS A 280 15.42 30.22 4.73
N LYS A 281 16.05 30.34 5.91
CA LYS A 281 16.50 31.67 6.44
C LYS A 281 17.65 32.25 5.65
N ASN A 282 18.49 31.42 5.06
CA ASN A 282 19.69 31.83 4.32
C ASN A 282 19.44 32.09 2.84
N THR A 283 18.31 31.61 2.30
CA THR A 283 17.95 31.73 0.87
C THR A 283 16.49 32.15 0.79
N GLU A 284 16.17 33.25 0.08
CA GLU A 284 14.77 33.70 -0.14
C GLU A 284 13.93 32.75 -0.97
N SER A 285 14.49 31.62 -1.39
CA SER A 285 13.83 30.59 -2.20
C SER A 285 12.89 29.75 -1.35
N SER A 286 11.60 29.86 -1.60
CA SER A 286 10.57 28.99 -1.02
C SER A 286 10.74 27.57 -1.55
N SER A 287 11.06 26.62 -0.68
CA SER A 287 11.07 25.19 -1.01
C SER A 287 9.68 24.74 -1.37
N THR A 288 9.53 24.14 -2.56
CA THR A 288 8.23 23.71 -3.11
C THR A 288 7.95 22.21 -2.91
N ASP A 289 8.82 21.51 -2.17
CA ASP A 289 8.63 20.10 -1.81
C ASP A 289 7.60 19.92 -0.67
N LEU A 290 7.25 18.66 -0.37
CA LEU A 290 6.23 18.35 0.63
C LEU A 290 6.57 18.92 2.01
N LEU A 291 7.81 18.76 2.48
CA LEU A 291 8.23 19.28 3.78
C LEU A 291 8.15 20.82 3.83
N GLY A 292 8.55 21.50 2.75
CA GLY A 292 8.41 22.95 2.63
C GLY A 292 6.96 23.42 2.75
N LEU A 293 6.02 22.72 2.10
CA LEU A 293 4.60 22.99 2.21
C LEU A 293 4.05 22.76 3.63
N LEU A 294 4.43 21.67 4.28
CA LEU A 294 4.03 21.38 5.66
C LEU A 294 4.53 22.46 6.63
N LEU A 295 5.77 22.93 6.47
CA LEU A 295 6.33 23.99 7.30
C LEU A 295 5.67 25.35 7.03
N GLN A 296 5.31 25.68 5.78
CA GLN A 296 4.53 26.87 5.47
C GLN A 296 3.16 26.85 6.15
N CYS A 297 2.48 25.68 6.11
CA CYS A 297 1.19 25.52 6.78
C CYS A 297 1.29 25.71 8.29
N LYS A 298 2.37 25.24 8.93
CA LYS A 298 2.64 25.47 10.36
C LYS A 298 2.81 26.95 10.70
N GLU A 299 3.41 27.76 9.81
CA GLU A 299 3.68 29.18 10.03
C GLU A 299 2.42 30.07 9.88
N GLN A 300 1.39 29.61 9.20
CA GLN A 300 0.14 30.38 9.01
C GLN A 300 -0.70 30.39 10.28
N LYS A 301 -1.10 31.60 10.74
CA LYS A 301 -1.83 31.80 12.02
C LYS A 301 -3.15 31.05 12.13
N ASP A 302 -3.80 30.76 11.00
CA ASP A 302 -5.10 30.05 10.95
C ASP A 302 -4.95 28.53 10.82
N ASN A 303 -3.73 28.02 10.79
CA ASN A 303 -3.45 26.59 10.64
C ASN A 303 -3.04 25.97 11.98
N GLU A 304 -3.87 25.06 12.48
CA GLU A 304 -3.65 24.32 13.72
C GLU A 304 -2.63 23.16 13.58
N MET A 305 -1.81 23.12 12.49
CA MET A 305 -0.81 22.08 12.31
C MET A 305 0.37 22.30 13.26
N THR A 306 0.58 21.35 14.16
CA THR A 306 1.69 21.37 15.11
C THR A 306 2.96 20.79 14.50
N ILE A 307 4.12 21.04 15.13
CA ILE A 307 5.38 20.40 14.70
C ILE A 307 5.32 18.87 14.83
N GLU A 308 4.58 18.35 15.80
CA GLU A 308 4.38 16.90 15.95
C GLU A 308 3.52 16.34 14.81
N ASP A 309 2.50 17.08 14.33
CA ASP A 309 1.74 16.69 13.13
C ASP A 309 2.65 16.63 11.90
N VAL A 310 3.54 17.63 11.71
CA VAL A 310 4.53 17.61 10.62
C VAL A 310 5.45 16.39 10.71
N ILE A 311 5.94 16.05 11.90
CA ILE A 311 6.81 14.89 12.12
C ILE A 311 6.06 13.57 11.80
N GLU A 312 4.80 13.44 12.23
CA GLU A 312 4.01 12.24 11.97
C GLU A 312 3.66 12.10 10.46
N GLU A 313 3.43 13.22 9.75
CA GLU A 313 3.29 13.18 8.29
C GLU A 313 4.62 12.79 7.61
N CYS A 314 5.75 13.32 8.05
CA CYS A 314 7.06 12.90 7.53
C CYS A 314 7.29 11.39 7.74
N LYS A 315 7.01 10.85 8.94
CA LYS A 315 7.10 9.40 9.21
C LYS A 315 6.26 8.61 8.23
N LEU A 316 5.02 9.05 8.00
CA LEU A 316 4.10 8.40 7.06
C LEU A 316 4.68 8.38 5.65
N PHE A 317 5.12 9.53 5.13
CA PHE A 317 5.57 9.63 3.74
C PHE A 317 6.90 8.93 3.48
N TYR A 318 7.83 8.92 4.45
CA TYR A 318 9.04 8.09 4.37
C TYR A 318 8.67 6.61 4.20
N PHE A 319 7.80 6.08 5.06
CA PHE A 319 7.38 4.68 5.01
C PHE A 319 6.56 4.36 3.75
N ALA A 320 5.51 5.14 3.48
CA ALA A 320 4.57 4.86 2.40
C ALA A 320 5.22 5.00 1.02
N GLY A 321 6.08 6.01 0.82
CA GLY A 321 6.75 6.26 -0.46
C GLY A 321 7.79 5.20 -0.79
N GLN A 322 8.58 4.77 0.18
CA GLN A 322 9.60 3.74 -0.02
C GLN A 322 8.98 2.36 -0.23
N GLU A 323 8.28 1.86 0.78
CA GLU A 323 7.92 0.46 0.91
C GLU A 323 6.98 -0.01 -0.20
N THR A 324 5.98 0.79 -0.55
CA THR A 324 4.97 0.37 -1.53
C THR A 324 5.51 0.33 -2.96
N THR A 325 6.28 1.34 -3.37
CA THR A 325 6.85 1.41 -4.72
C THR A 325 7.99 0.43 -4.89
N ALA A 326 8.82 0.21 -3.86
CA ALA A 326 9.86 -0.83 -3.87
C ALA A 326 9.26 -2.22 -4.12
N ASN A 327 8.18 -2.56 -3.42
CA ASN A 327 7.52 -3.85 -3.59
C ASN A 327 6.82 -3.97 -4.96
N LEU A 328 6.20 -2.90 -5.46
CA LEU A 328 5.66 -2.89 -6.83
C LEU A 328 6.76 -3.18 -7.87
N LEU A 329 7.89 -2.50 -7.79
CA LEU A 329 9.02 -2.73 -8.69
C LEU A 329 9.61 -4.14 -8.54
N THR A 330 9.79 -4.61 -7.31
CA THR A 330 10.29 -5.97 -7.03
C THR A 330 9.42 -7.03 -7.70
N TRP A 331 8.10 -6.96 -7.51
CA TRP A 331 7.17 -7.89 -8.15
C TRP A 331 7.10 -7.71 -9.67
N THR A 332 7.35 -6.50 -10.17
CA THR A 332 7.45 -6.25 -11.62
C THR A 332 8.67 -6.96 -12.22
N ILE A 333 9.83 -6.86 -11.57
CA ILE A 333 11.04 -7.55 -12.02
C ILE A 333 10.84 -9.08 -11.95
N ILE A 334 10.29 -9.61 -10.84
CA ILE A 334 9.99 -11.05 -10.72
C ILE A 334 9.01 -11.49 -11.83
N ALA A 335 7.91 -10.76 -12.06
CA ALA A 335 6.94 -11.12 -13.10
C ALA A 335 7.54 -11.08 -14.50
N LEU A 336 8.35 -10.07 -14.82
CA LEU A 336 9.03 -9.98 -16.11
C LEU A 336 10.12 -11.05 -16.28
N SER A 337 10.78 -11.48 -15.21
CA SER A 337 11.70 -12.63 -15.23
C SER A 337 10.96 -13.96 -15.50
N MET A 338 9.72 -14.09 -15.03
CA MET A 338 8.87 -15.25 -15.34
C MET A 338 8.31 -15.21 -16.78
N HIS A 339 8.25 -14.02 -17.39
CA HIS A 339 7.65 -13.76 -18.71
C HIS A 339 8.58 -12.99 -19.64
N PRO A 340 9.66 -13.63 -20.16
CA PRO A 340 10.68 -12.97 -20.97
C PRO A 340 10.13 -12.25 -22.23
N ASN A 341 9.09 -12.80 -22.82
CA ASN A 341 8.41 -12.18 -23.96
C ASN A 341 7.80 -10.79 -23.64
N TRP A 342 7.32 -10.59 -22.40
CA TRP A 342 6.83 -9.30 -21.94
C TRP A 342 7.96 -8.35 -21.55
N GLN A 343 9.05 -8.88 -21.04
CA GLN A 343 10.26 -8.11 -20.78
C GLN A 343 10.81 -7.52 -22.10
N GLU A 344 10.87 -8.35 -23.15
CA GLU A 344 11.34 -7.93 -24.49
C GLU A 344 10.42 -6.85 -25.09
N LYS A 345 9.11 -7.08 -25.13
CA LYS A 345 8.13 -6.08 -25.62
C LYS A 345 8.23 -4.74 -24.89
N ALA A 346 8.38 -4.78 -23.55
CA ALA A 346 8.52 -3.58 -22.74
C ALA A 346 9.84 -2.85 -23.03
N ARG A 347 10.93 -3.60 -23.26
CA ARG A 347 12.23 -3.05 -23.66
C ARG A 347 12.15 -2.39 -25.04
N GLU A 348 11.55 -3.05 -26.02
CA GLU A 348 11.35 -2.49 -27.36
C GLU A 348 10.62 -1.16 -27.30
N GLU A 349 9.55 -1.05 -26.52
CA GLU A 349 8.82 0.21 -26.32
C GLU A 349 9.71 1.30 -25.74
N VAL A 350 10.48 0.98 -24.68
CA VAL A 350 11.39 1.92 -24.04
C VAL A 350 12.44 2.42 -25.02
N LEU A 351 13.07 1.52 -25.78
CA LEU A 351 14.08 1.86 -26.78
C LEU A 351 13.51 2.67 -27.95
N GLN A 352 12.26 2.41 -28.36
CA GLN A 352 11.58 3.20 -29.38
C GLN A 352 11.33 4.64 -28.94
N ILE A 353 11.01 4.86 -27.66
CA ILE A 353 10.67 6.20 -27.14
C ILE A 353 11.94 7.02 -26.86
N TRP A 354 12.90 6.44 -26.18
CA TRP A 354 14.09 7.17 -25.70
C TRP A 354 15.40 6.76 -26.34
N GLY A 355 15.46 5.58 -27.01
CA GLY A 355 16.74 5.03 -27.47
C GLY A 355 17.72 4.87 -26.30
N HIS A 356 18.88 5.52 -26.39
CA HIS A 356 19.88 5.58 -25.33
C HIS A 356 19.80 6.86 -24.47
N LYS A 357 18.78 7.70 -24.69
CA LYS A 357 18.59 8.91 -23.86
C LYS A 357 17.94 8.52 -22.54
N THR A 358 18.32 9.20 -21.48
CA THR A 358 17.71 9.03 -20.15
C THR A 358 16.20 9.30 -20.24
N PRO A 359 15.35 8.40 -19.77
CA PRO A 359 13.91 8.60 -19.68
C PRO A 359 13.54 9.87 -18.92
N ASP A 360 12.60 10.62 -19.45
CA ASP A 360 12.11 11.87 -18.88
C ASP A 360 10.60 11.79 -18.58
N VAL A 361 10.11 12.75 -17.83
CA VAL A 361 8.70 12.82 -17.43
C VAL A 361 7.78 13.06 -18.64
N GLU A 362 8.26 13.72 -19.70
CA GLU A 362 7.48 13.95 -20.91
C GLU A 362 7.23 12.65 -21.65
N GLY A 363 8.27 11.87 -21.89
CA GLY A 363 8.16 10.54 -22.49
C GLY A 363 7.28 9.60 -21.65
N ILE A 364 7.40 9.63 -20.30
CA ILE A 364 6.52 8.86 -19.42
C ILE A 364 5.05 9.29 -19.53
N ASN A 365 4.77 10.56 -19.79
CA ASN A 365 3.41 11.04 -20.04
C ASN A 365 2.90 10.62 -21.42
N HIS A 366 3.76 10.50 -22.42
CA HIS A 366 3.38 9.91 -23.71
C HIS A 366 2.90 8.47 -23.55
N LEU A 367 3.45 7.71 -22.61
CA LEU A 367 2.91 6.42 -22.18
C LEU A 367 1.45 6.50 -21.62
N LYS A 368 0.90 7.69 -21.31
CA LYS A 368 -0.49 7.87 -20.83
C LYS A 368 -1.46 8.28 -21.94
N ILE A 369 -1.01 9.08 -22.91
CA ILE A 369 -1.90 9.78 -23.86
C ILE A 369 -2.50 8.81 -24.88
N VAL A 370 -1.78 7.79 -25.28
CA VAL A 370 -2.20 6.84 -26.34
C VAL A 370 -3.35 5.93 -25.87
N SER A 371 -3.47 5.67 -24.58
CA SER A 371 -4.59 4.88 -24.03
C SER A 371 -5.95 5.61 -24.10
N ALA A 372 -5.95 6.93 -24.30
CA ALA A 372 -7.16 7.75 -24.32
C ALA A 372 -7.76 7.98 -25.74
N ILE A 373 -7.09 7.51 -26.81
CA ILE A 373 -7.57 7.72 -28.17
C ILE A 373 -8.57 6.61 -28.55
N PRO A 374 -9.84 6.94 -28.92
CA PRO A 374 -10.82 5.96 -29.32
C PRO A 374 -10.37 5.16 -30.54
N PHE A 375 -10.67 3.87 -30.56
CA PHE A 375 -10.36 2.95 -31.68
C PHE A 375 -10.76 3.49 -33.06
N MET A 376 -11.88 4.23 -33.18
CA MET A 376 -12.33 4.85 -34.42
C MET A 376 -11.39 5.94 -34.99
N LEU A 377 -10.61 6.62 -34.10
CA LEU A 377 -9.61 7.57 -34.60
C LEU A 377 -8.34 6.85 -35.10
N ARG A 378 -8.04 5.66 -34.55
CA ARG A 378 -6.92 4.83 -35.01
C ARG A 378 -7.07 4.39 -36.45
N THR A 379 -8.28 4.01 -36.87
CA THR A 379 -8.57 3.60 -38.26
C THR A 379 -8.50 4.77 -39.23
N LYS A 380 -9.00 5.95 -38.86
CA LYS A 380 -8.91 7.16 -39.72
C LYS A 380 -7.49 7.67 -39.89
N VAL A 381 -6.64 7.57 -38.86
CA VAL A 381 -5.23 7.95 -38.93
C VAL A 381 -4.48 6.97 -39.85
N LEU A 382 -4.79 5.67 -39.84
CA LEU A 382 -4.20 4.69 -40.75
C LEU A 382 -4.52 4.99 -42.23
N GLU A 383 -5.74 5.43 -42.51
CA GLU A 383 -6.16 5.80 -43.90
C GLU A 383 -5.45 7.07 -44.41
N THR A 384 -5.13 8.02 -43.52
CA THR A 384 -4.48 9.29 -43.88
C THR A 384 -2.95 9.19 -43.99
N THR A 385 -2.34 8.13 -43.44
CA THR A 385 -0.88 7.98 -43.38
C THR A 385 -0.24 7.25 -44.57
N LEU A 386 -1.03 6.71 -45.48
CA LEU A 386 -0.53 6.06 -46.70
C LEU A 386 0.27 6.99 -47.66
N THR A 387 0.33 8.29 -47.35
CA THR A 387 1.02 9.31 -48.17
C THR A 387 2.23 9.96 -47.49
N LEU A 388 2.65 9.49 -46.27
CA LEU A 388 3.74 10.09 -45.50
C LEU A 388 5.04 9.31 -45.65
N GLU A 389 6.17 10.02 -45.54
CA GLU A 389 7.53 9.43 -45.48
C GLU A 389 7.65 8.38 -44.34
N PRO A 390 8.39 7.27 -44.55
CA PRO A 390 8.49 6.18 -43.58
C PRO A 390 8.88 6.60 -42.14
N THR A 391 9.77 7.59 -42.02
CA THR A 391 10.22 8.13 -40.70
C THR A 391 9.11 8.93 -40.00
N SER A 392 8.26 9.60 -40.72
CA SER A 392 7.11 10.34 -40.19
C SER A 392 5.96 9.40 -39.85
N PHE A 393 5.78 8.33 -40.66
CA PHE A 393 4.82 7.26 -40.42
C PHE A 393 5.08 6.56 -39.08
N TRP A 394 6.32 6.14 -38.84
CA TRP A 394 6.71 5.48 -37.56
C TRP A 394 6.59 6.40 -36.35
N LYS A 395 6.90 7.70 -36.50
CA LYS A 395 6.63 8.70 -35.45
C LYS A 395 5.16 8.84 -35.14
N LEU A 396 4.30 8.76 -36.16
CA LEU A 396 2.84 8.82 -36.01
C LEU A 396 2.28 7.51 -35.41
N VAL A 397 2.77 6.35 -35.84
CA VAL A 397 2.38 5.03 -35.30
C VAL A 397 2.79 4.92 -33.83
N VAL A 398 4.00 5.36 -33.44
CA VAL A 398 4.44 5.43 -32.04
C VAL A 398 3.63 6.48 -31.27
N ALA A 399 3.33 7.63 -31.87
CA ALA A 399 2.51 8.67 -31.25
C ALA A 399 1.02 8.30 -31.09
N TYR A 400 0.48 7.47 -31.99
CA TYR A 400 -0.97 7.21 -32.08
C TYR A 400 -1.39 5.73 -32.06
N GLY A 401 -0.46 4.76 -32.12
CA GLY A 401 -0.79 3.35 -32.30
C GLY A 401 -0.06 2.33 -31.43
N GLY A 402 0.91 2.71 -30.64
CA GLY A 402 1.67 1.79 -29.79
C GLY A 402 0.83 1.25 -28.63
N ASN A 403 0.74 -0.08 -28.50
CA ASN A 403 0.26 -0.71 -27.28
C ASN A 403 1.26 -0.41 -26.16
N LEU A 404 0.81 0.24 -25.08
CA LEU A 404 1.64 0.74 -23.99
C LEU A 404 2.07 -0.41 -23.05
N GLN A 405 3.15 -1.10 -23.39
CA GLN A 405 3.61 -2.30 -22.68
C GLN A 405 3.97 -2.01 -21.21
N VAL A 406 4.78 -0.98 -20.96
CA VAL A 406 5.23 -0.63 -19.60
C VAL A 406 4.06 -0.30 -18.66
N PRO A 407 3.11 0.57 -19.01
CA PRO A 407 1.93 0.79 -18.18
C PRO A 407 1.05 -0.45 -17.99
N MET A 408 0.87 -1.27 -19.00
CA MET A 408 0.08 -2.50 -18.91
C MET A 408 0.73 -3.52 -17.97
N VAL A 409 2.04 -3.70 -18.06
CA VAL A 409 2.82 -4.53 -17.14
C VAL A 409 2.67 -4.06 -15.70
N VAL A 410 2.85 -2.76 -15.43
CA VAL A 410 2.74 -2.20 -14.06
C VAL A 410 1.32 -2.39 -13.50
N HIS A 411 0.26 -2.20 -14.32
CA HIS A 411 -1.12 -2.42 -13.86
C HIS A 411 -1.40 -3.90 -13.60
N GLU A 412 -0.91 -4.82 -14.44
CA GLU A 412 -1.12 -6.26 -14.23
C GLU A 412 -0.36 -6.75 -12.98
N VAL A 413 0.83 -6.21 -12.71
CA VAL A 413 1.54 -6.49 -11.45
C VAL A 413 0.77 -5.94 -10.25
N LEU A 414 0.21 -4.73 -10.33
CA LEU A 414 -0.66 -4.19 -9.28
C LEU A 414 -1.93 -5.03 -9.05
N ARG A 415 -2.42 -5.72 -10.07
CA ARG A 415 -3.52 -6.68 -9.94
C ARG A 415 -3.08 -7.95 -9.23
N LEU A 416 -2.04 -8.60 -9.72
CA LEU A 416 -1.55 -9.89 -9.19
C LEU A 416 -0.85 -9.74 -7.84
N TYR A 417 -0.09 -8.65 -7.65
CA TYR A 417 0.76 -8.41 -6.48
C TYR A 417 0.53 -7.01 -5.88
N PRO A 418 -0.69 -6.65 -5.47
CA PRO A 418 -0.93 -5.33 -4.89
C PRO A 418 -0.11 -5.16 -3.61
N PRO A 419 0.67 -4.06 -3.45
CA PRO A 419 1.42 -3.83 -2.22
C PRO A 419 0.55 -3.83 -0.96
N VAL A 420 -0.68 -3.32 -1.04
CA VAL A 420 -1.67 -3.37 0.03
C VAL A 420 -2.71 -4.44 -0.29
N VAL A 421 -2.65 -5.57 0.41
CA VAL A 421 -3.48 -6.76 0.11
C VAL A 421 -4.88 -6.71 0.71
N PHE A 422 -5.13 -5.84 1.68
CA PHE A 422 -6.46 -5.58 2.25
C PHE A 422 -6.57 -4.18 2.85
N MET A 423 -7.79 -3.71 3.05
CA MET A 423 -8.09 -2.48 3.79
C MET A 423 -9.05 -2.74 4.95
N LEU A 424 -8.90 -1.95 6.02
CA LEU A 424 -9.75 -2.02 7.19
C LEU A 424 -10.60 -0.77 7.35
N ARG A 425 -11.87 -0.98 7.72
CA ARG A 425 -12.81 0.07 8.15
C ARG A 425 -13.51 -0.37 9.42
N GLN A 426 -14.20 0.53 10.07
CA GLN A 426 -15.04 0.24 11.23
C GLN A 426 -16.33 1.02 11.11
N ILE A 427 -17.44 0.40 11.49
CA ILE A 427 -18.75 1.02 11.56
C ILE A 427 -18.87 1.74 12.88
N HIS A 428 -18.96 3.07 12.84
CA HIS A 428 -19.09 3.96 14.00
C HIS A 428 -20.53 4.29 14.34
N GLN A 429 -21.42 4.23 13.34
CA GLN A 429 -22.86 4.40 13.52
C GLN A 429 -23.57 3.37 12.64
N ARG A 430 -24.69 2.84 13.15
CA ARG A 430 -25.49 1.86 12.39
C ARG A 430 -25.72 2.36 10.97
N THR A 431 -25.39 1.55 10.00
CA THR A 431 -25.49 1.90 8.58
C THR A 431 -26.04 0.74 7.76
N ASN A 432 -26.53 1.05 6.55
CA ASN A 432 -26.99 0.04 5.60
C ASN A 432 -25.89 -0.24 4.58
N ILE A 433 -25.53 -1.50 4.43
CA ILE A 433 -24.59 -1.97 3.40
C ILE A 433 -25.30 -3.07 2.60
N GLY A 434 -25.60 -2.81 1.33
CA GLY A 434 -26.26 -3.78 0.44
C GLY A 434 -27.63 -4.25 0.94
N GLY A 435 -28.42 -3.37 1.56
CA GLY A 435 -29.73 -3.72 2.12
C GLY A 435 -29.69 -4.34 3.52
N LEU A 436 -28.51 -4.58 4.09
CA LEU A 436 -28.31 -5.17 5.42
C LEU A 436 -28.02 -4.09 6.46
N SER A 437 -28.75 -4.11 7.59
CA SER A 437 -28.55 -3.17 8.69
C SER A 437 -27.41 -3.62 9.59
N ILE A 438 -26.23 -3.02 9.40
CA ILE A 438 -25.03 -3.38 10.15
C ILE A 438 -24.90 -2.46 11.38
N PRO A 439 -24.82 -3.02 12.60
CA PRO A 439 -24.69 -2.24 13.83
C PRO A 439 -23.29 -1.63 13.99
N GLU A 440 -23.19 -0.63 14.87
CA GLU A 440 -21.93 -0.01 15.27
C GLU A 440 -20.94 -1.02 15.90
N GLY A 441 -19.65 -0.73 15.84
CA GLY A 441 -18.58 -1.52 16.44
C GLY A 441 -18.08 -2.69 15.60
N ILE A 442 -18.70 -2.95 14.44
CA ILE A 442 -18.26 -3.99 13.51
C ILE A 442 -17.09 -3.48 12.66
N ASP A 443 -16.05 -4.30 12.56
CA ASP A 443 -14.94 -4.06 11.66
C ASP A 443 -15.28 -4.57 10.25
N LEU A 444 -14.86 -3.85 9.21
CA LEU A 444 -14.95 -4.27 7.81
C LEU A 444 -13.55 -4.62 7.30
N TYR A 445 -13.43 -5.79 6.70
CA TYR A 445 -12.23 -6.28 6.04
C TYR A 445 -12.48 -6.35 4.55
N LEU A 446 -11.75 -5.54 3.77
CA LEU A 446 -11.89 -5.39 2.34
C LEU A 446 -10.66 -6.02 1.67
N PRO A 447 -10.73 -7.30 1.22
CA PRO A 447 -9.58 -8.05 0.71
C PRO A 447 -9.26 -7.66 -0.73
N VAL A 448 -8.39 -6.65 -0.92
CA VAL A 448 -7.94 -6.16 -2.25
C VAL A 448 -7.45 -7.33 -3.10
N LEU A 449 -6.54 -8.15 -2.55
CA LEU A 449 -5.94 -9.26 -3.27
C LEU A 449 -6.99 -10.27 -3.76
N LEU A 450 -7.96 -10.64 -2.91
CA LEU A 450 -8.97 -11.63 -3.32
C LEU A 450 -9.87 -11.12 -4.44
N LEU A 451 -10.21 -9.82 -4.44
CA LEU A 451 -11.02 -9.25 -5.51
C LEU A 451 -10.22 -9.13 -6.82
N HIS A 452 -8.93 -8.83 -6.72
CA HIS A 452 -8.03 -8.79 -7.88
C HIS A 452 -7.80 -10.18 -8.50
N HIS A 453 -8.02 -11.25 -7.75
CA HIS A 453 -7.89 -12.66 -8.17
C HIS A 453 -9.25 -13.36 -8.34
N ASP A 454 -10.34 -12.60 -8.44
CA ASP A 454 -11.69 -13.18 -8.53
C ASP A 454 -12.08 -13.47 -9.99
N PRO A 455 -12.27 -14.73 -10.38
CA PRO A 455 -12.61 -15.10 -11.76
C PRO A 455 -13.95 -14.55 -12.25
N ASP A 456 -14.89 -14.22 -11.33
CA ASP A 456 -16.18 -13.65 -11.71
C ASP A 456 -16.00 -12.28 -12.40
N TYR A 457 -14.98 -11.53 -12.03
CA TYR A 457 -14.69 -10.18 -12.56
C TYR A 457 -13.58 -10.18 -13.61
N TRP A 458 -12.60 -11.08 -13.49
CA TRP A 458 -11.40 -11.09 -14.34
C TRP A 458 -11.37 -12.20 -15.39
N GLY A 459 -12.28 -13.19 -15.31
CA GLY A 459 -12.33 -14.33 -16.23
C GLY A 459 -11.55 -15.55 -15.74
N GLY A 460 -11.64 -16.65 -16.50
CA GLY A 460 -11.02 -17.94 -16.13
C GLY A 460 -9.48 -17.93 -16.16
N ASP A 461 -8.89 -16.95 -16.85
CA ASP A 461 -7.45 -16.69 -16.94
C ASP A 461 -6.93 -15.71 -15.89
N VAL A 462 -7.67 -15.56 -14.77
CA VAL A 462 -7.38 -14.58 -13.70
C VAL A 462 -5.99 -14.76 -13.08
N GLU A 463 -5.47 -15.98 -13.04
CA GLU A 463 -4.14 -16.29 -12.48
C GLU A 463 -3.01 -16.22 -13.52
N GLU A 464 -3.31 -15.82 -14.76
CA GLU A 464 -2.33 -15.61 -15.80
C GLU A 464 -1.81 -14.17 -15.76
N PHE A 465 -0.50 -14.00 -16.02
CA PHE A 465 0.10 -12.69 -16.26
C PHE A 465 -0.24 -12.23 -17.68
N LYS A 466 -1.24 -11.37 -17.79
CA LYS A 466 -1.81 -10.93 -19.08
C LYS A 466 -1.98 -9.42 -19.10
N PRO A 467 -0.90 -8.66 -19.30
CA PRO A 467 -0.93 -7.20 -19.35
C PRO A 467 -1.92 -6.62 -20.37
N GLU A 468 -2.24 -7.37 -21.44
CA GLU A 468 -3.22 -6.98 -22.46
C GLU A 468 -4.61 -6.68 -21.91
N ARG A 469 -4.96 -7.15 -20.71
CA ARG A 469 -6.20 -6.77 -20.01
C ARG A 469 -6.35 -5.27 -19.89
N PHE A 470 -5.23 -4.56 -19.77
CA PHE A 470 -5.18 -3.10 -19.63
C PHE A 470 -4.99 -2.33 -20.95
N ALA A 471 -5.06 -3.00 -22.10
CA ALA A 471 -4.85 -2.36 -23.41
C ALA A 471 -5.88 -1.25 -23.72
N GLU A 472 -7.13 -1.40 -23.24
CA GLU A 472 -8.18 -0.39 -23.39
C GLU A 472 -8.30 0.55 -22.15
N GLY A 473 -7.31 0.48 -21.25
CA GLY A 473 -7.26 1.24 -20.00
C GLY A 473 -7.89 0.52 -18.81
N VAL A 474 -7.60 1.05 -17.60
CA VAL A 474 -8.00 0.45 -16.32
C VAL A 474 -9.51 0.23 -16.20
N SER A 475 -10.34 1.16 -16.71
CA SER A 475 -11.80 1.07 -16.60
C SER A 475 -12.43 -0.05 -17.44
N LYS A 476 -11.69 -0.63 -18.38
CA LYS A 476 -12.14 -1.70 -19.28
C LYS A 476 -11.48 -3.05 -19.00
N ALA A 477 -10.53 -3.09 -18.06
CA ALA A 477 -9.70 -4.27 -17.79
C ALA A 477 -10.48 -5.42 -17.12
N SER A 478 -11.55 -5.10 -16.41
CA SER A 478 -12.41 -6.06 -15.71
C SER A 478 -13.89 -5.81 -15.99
N LYS A 479 -14.75 -6.79 -15.63
CA LYS A 479 -16.20 -6.65 -15.78
C LYS A 479 -16.81 -5.54 -14.89
N ASP A 480 -16.16 -5.25 -13.76
CA ASP A 480 -16.53 -4.18 -12.84
C ASP A 480 -15.30 -3.34 -12.52
N GLN A 481 -15.37 -2.03 -12.77
CA GLN A 481 -14.27 -1.11 -12.52
C GLN A 481 -13.77 -1.15 -11.07
N MET A 482 -14.66 -1.40 -10.10
CA MET A 482 -14.31 -1.50 -8.69
C MET A 482 -13.54 -2.77 -8.36
N ALA A 483 -13.51 -3.76 -9.24
CA ALA A 483 -12.68 -4.96 -9.07
C ALA A 483 -11.16 -4.67 -9.13
N PHE A 484 -10.77 -3.45 -9.51
CA PHE A 484 -9.38 -2.99 -9.54
C PHE A 484 -9.19 -1.70 -8.73
N TYR A 485 -8.68 -1.82 -7.50
CA TYR A 485 -8.48 -0.67 -6.61
C TYR A 485 -7.19 -0.73 -5.76
N PRO A 486 -6.02 -0.94 -6.40
CA PRO A 486 -4.74 -1.10 -5.69
C PRO A 486 -4.33 0.15 -4.90
N PHE A 487 -4.84 1.32 -5.26
CA PHE A 487 -4.63 2.60 -4.58
C PHE A 487 -5.78 3.01 -3.65
N GLY A 488 -6.71 2.10 -3.39
CA GLY A 488 -7.95 2.42 -2.69
C GLY A 488 -8.97 3.12 -3.58
N TRP A 489 -10.06 3.62 -2.99
CA TRP A 489 -11.18 4.22 -3.70
C TRP A 489 -11.83 5.35 -2.88
N GLY A 490 -12.57 6.24 -3.57
CA GLY A 490 -13.32 7.32 -2.95
C GLY A 490 -12.46 8.45 -2.40
N PRO A 491 -12.95 9.19 -1.38
CA PRO A 491 -12.26 10.37 -0.86
C PRO A 491 -10.86 10.07 -0.30
N ARG A 492 -10.62 8.81 0.12
CA ARG A 492 -9.37 8.36 0.72
C ARG A 492 -8.46 7.59 -0.24
N VAL A 493 -8.66 7.75 -1.56
CA VAL A 493 -7.73 7.23 -2.58
C VAL A 493 -6.31 7.71 -2.30
N CYS A 494 -5.32 6.90 -2.63
CA CYS A 494 -3.90 7.21 -2.40
C CYS A 494 -3.53 8.59 -2.97
N ILE A 495 -2.98 9.47 -2.13
CA ILE A 495 -2.53 10.80 -2.54
C ILE A 495 -1.30 10.72 -3.44
N GLY A 496 -0.45 9.70 -3.23
CA GLY A 496 0.79 9.47 -3.97
C GLY A 496 0.62 8.59 -5.22
N GLN A 497 -0.60 8.26 -5.66
CA GLN A 497 -0.81 7.34 -6.79
C GLN A 497 -0.04 7.76 -8.04
N ASN A 498 -0.14 9.03 -8.46
CA ASN A 498 0.55 9.51 -9.66
C ASN A 498 2.07 9.55 -9.47
N PHE A 499 2.53 9.85 -8.26
CA PHE A 499 3.94 9.81 -7.89
C PHE A 499 4.49 8.37 -8.04
N ALA A 500 3.87 7.41 -7.38
CA ALA A 500 4.29 6.00 -7.42
C ALA A 500 4.27 5.41 -8.84
N MET A 501 3.24 5.73 -9.64
CA MET A 501 3.15 5.28 -11.03
C MET A 501 4.22 5.91 -11.93
N MET A 502 4.59 7.16 -11.69
CA MET A 502 5.65 7.83 -12.44
C MET A 502 7.02 7.27 -12.06
N GLU A 503 7.28 7.11 -10.77
CA GLU A 503 8.49 6.51 -10.24
C GLU A 503 8.69 5.08 -10.77
N ALA A 504 7.66 4.23 -10.65
CA ALA A 504 7.73 2.84 -11.11
C ALA A 504 8.00 2.73 -12.61
N LYS A 505 7.35 3.55 -13.44
CA LYS A 505 7.56 3.54 -14.89
C LYS A 505 8.96 4.04 -15.27
N MET A 506 9.46 5.08 -14.61
CA MET A 506 10.79 5.63 -14.89
C MET A 506 11.87 4.62 -14.50
N ALA A 507 11.80 4.06 -13.30
CA ALA A 507 12.74 3.05 -12.83
C ALA A 507 12.75 1.82 -13.75
N LEU A 508 11.57 1.30 -14.09
CA LEU A 508 11.45 0.15 -15.00
C LEU A 508 12.03 0.46 -16.39
N ALA A 509 11.73 1.63 -16.95
CA ALA A 509 12.25 2.05 -18.25
C ALA A 509 13.79 2.10 -18.24
N MET A 510 14.39 2.70 -17.23
CA MET A 510 15.84 2.80 -17.10
C MET A 510 16.51 1.43 -16.88
N ILE A 511 15.90 0.54 -16.09
CA ILE A 511 16.42 -0.83 -15.92
C ILE A 511 16.38 -1.56 -17.27
N LEU A 512 15.27 -1.51 -18.01
CA LEU A 512 15.10 -2.18 -19.31
C LEU A 512 16.02 -1.63 -20.42
N GLN A 513 16.47 -0.36 -20.32
CA GLN A 513 17.45 0.20 -21.26
C GLN A 513 18.85 -0.41 -21.09
N HIS A 514 19.23 -0.79 -19.88
CA HIS A 514 20.59 -1.17 -19.54
C HIS A 514 20.77 -2.67 -19.31
N PHE A 515 19.69 -3.38 -18.93
CA PHE A 515 19.78 -4.78 -18.52
C PHE A 515 18.60 -5.60 -19.06
N TRP A 516 18.90 -6.86 -19.38
CA TRP A 516 17.89 -7.90 -19.31
C TRP A 516 18.16 -8.77 -18.08
N PHE A 517 17.14 -9.47 -17.60
CA PHE A 517 17.24 -10.16 -16.31
C PHE A 517 16.38 -11.42 -16.29
N GLU A 518 16.81 -12.38 -15.48
CA GLU A 518 16.11 -13.63 -15.21
C GLU A 518 16.14 -13.97 -13.73
N LEU A 519 15.26 -14.88 -13.28
CA LEU A 519 15.29 -15.34 -11.89
C LEU A 519 16.57 -16.15 -11.65
N SER A 520 17.24 -15.87 -10.53
CA SER A 520 18.33 -16.73 -10.07
C SER A 520 17.80 -18.13 -9.74
N PRO A 521 18.58 -19.21 -9.97
CA PRO A 521 18.25 -20.55 -9.46
C PRO A 521 18.05 -20.61 -7.94
N THR A 522 18.58 -19.62 -7.21
CA THR A 522 18.40 -19.49 -5.75
C THR A 522 17.08 -18.85 -5.34
N TYR A 523 16.33 -18.26 -6.29
CA TYR A 523 15.06 -17.61 -6.01
C TYR A 523 14.03 -18.61 -5.46
N THR A 524 13.42 -18.23 -4.35
CA THR A 524 12.34 -19.02 -3.73
C THR A 524 11.05 -18.23 -3.75
N HIS A 525 10.02 -18.72 -4.47
CA HIS A 525 8.75 -18.03 -4.60
C HIS A 525 7.90 -18.15 -3.34
N ALA A 526 7.94 -17.11 -2.52
CA ALA A 526 7.33 -17.09 -1.20
C ALA A 526 6.76 -15.69 -0.86
N PRO A 527 5.67 -15.25 -1.53
CA PRO A 527 5.02 -13.98 -1.20
C PRO A 527 4.43 -14.03 0.21
N PHE A 528 4.64 -12.96 0.99
CA PHE A 528 4.10 -12.81 2.34
C PHE A 528 3.87 -11.33 2.67
N THR A 529 3.15 -11.05 3.75
CA THR A 529 2.77 -9.69 4.12
C THR A 529 3.38 -9.30 5.47
N VAL A 530 4.18 -8.21 5.45
CA VAL A 530 4.55 -7.43 6.64
C VAL A 530 4.11 -6.00 6.35
N ILE A 531 2.86 -5.66 6.65
CA ILE A 531 2.15 -4.44 6.23
C ILE A 531 1.90 -4.41 4.72
N THR A 532 2.94 -4.61 3.90
CA THR A 532 2.91 -4.69 2.44
C THR A 532 3.31 -6.08 1.95
N LEU A 533 2.89 -6.42 0.75
CA LEU A 533 3.21 -7.69 0.09
C LEU A 533 4.66 -7.67 -0.42
N GLN A 534 5.49 -8.57 0.08
CA GLN A 534 6.91 -8.66 -0.26
C GLN A 534 7.37 -10.12 -0.40
N PRO A 535 8.50 -10.41 -1.07
CA PRO A 535 9.09 -11.74 -1.09
C PRO A 535 9.75 -12.06 0.25
N GLN A 536 9.44 -13.24 0.82
CA GLN A 536 9.92 -13.66 2.16
C GLN A 536 11.44 -13.86 2.22
N HIS A 537 12.04 -14.25 1.11
CA HIS A 537 13.45 -14.64 1.02
C HIS A 537 14.26 -13.72 0.10
N GLY A 538 13.81 -12.46 -0.10
CA GLY A 538 14.39 -11.58 -1.09
C GLY A 538 14.00 -11.92 -2.53
N ALA A 539 14.60 -11.23 -3.48
CA ALA A 539 14.37 -11.42 -4.91
C ALA A 539 15.72 -11.50 -5.67
N PRO A 540 16.48 -12.60 -5.49
CA PRO A 540 17.70 -12.80 -6.24
C PRO A 540 17.39 -13.00 -7.72
N ILE A 541 18.04 -12.20 -8.57
CA ILE A 541 17.97 -12.24 -10.03
C ILE A 541 19.38 -12.25 -10.62
N ILE A 542 19.50 -12.73 -11.84
CA ILE A 542 20.72 -12.56 -12.64
C ILE A 542 20.46 -11.41 -13.60
N LEU A 543 21.25 -10.37 -13.49
CA LEU A 543 21.29 -9.24 -14.42
C LEU A 543 22.31 -9.53 -15.52
N HIS A 544 21.94 -9.16 -16.74
CA HIS A 544 22.83 -9.20 -17.89
C HIS A 544 22.86 -7.82 -18.53
N GLN A 545 24.04 -7.28 -18.74
CA GLN A 545 24.25 -5.99 -19.39
C GLN A 545 23.95 -6.09 -20.90
N ILE A 546 23.34 -5.05 -21.47
CA ILE A 546 22.97 -4.99 -22.89
C ILE A 546 24.00 -4.18 -23.64
#